data_c81acc493fb679cf769218f40ee2a9d2
#
_entry.id   c81acc493fb679cf769218f40ee2a9d2
#
_cell.length_a   1.000
_cell.length_b   1.000
_cell.length_c   1.000
_cell.angle_alpha   90.00
_cell.angle_beta   90.00
_cell.angle_gamma   90.00
#
_symmetry.space_group_name_H-M   'P 1'
#
loop_
_entity.id
_entity.type
_entity.pdbx_description
1 polymer ?
#
loop_
_entity_poly.entity_id
_entity_poly.type
_entity_poly.pdbx_seq_one_letter_code
_entity_poly.pdbx_strand_id
1 'polypeptide(L)'
;MTAGGVEEEARRRRTFAIISHPDAGKTTLTEKLLLYGGALREAGQVSARGGRKAAVSDWMEMEQARGISVTSTVLRFEHEGTVFNLLDTPGHRDFSEDTMRVLAAADCAVILLDAARGVQEQTRMLFDVARAREIPLLVFVNKYDRPGMEPLEMLDHIESELGLVPAPLVWPAGEPGRFVGLLDRRAHTAVALERTPHGAQEALETEVDLDAPPAAQAEAFEVAADELELIEGAGEALDLDAFGAGRSTPVLFGSAMWNFGVRQLLAVLNELAPSPQPRLLVDGTTRPITEPFSGQVFKLQANMDARHRDRLAFVRISSGRFEKGMKAYNARTGKPIALNHAHDVFGQRRDLVEEAFPGDVIGISGASDLRVGDTICVTEGITPFVGIPTLAPERLMSARATDATKRKQFRKGLSQLDDEGVVQLIERDAGADPAPILGAVGELQFEVCLHRMANEFSCPIRLEPTQWAVARRIDEADAELVRRQLNADVLHRADGTAMAVFTSAFWLERFAAEHPDIRLDRVLGDTLATTVTA
;
A
#
# COMPACT_ATOMS: atom_id res chain seq x y z
N MET A 1 -3.72 -5.48 -31.32
CA MET A 1 -2.82 -6.51 -30.72
C MET A 1 -3.64 -7.76 -30.48
N THR A 2 -3.08 -8.94 -30.66
CA THR A 2 -3.75 -10.22 -30.38
C THR A 2 -3.76 -10.49 -28.87
N ALA A 3 -4.62 -11.41 -28.39
CA ALA A 3 -4.64 -11.85 -26.99
C ALA A 3 -3.23 -12.29 -26.51
N GLY A 4 -2.48 -13.01 -27.34
CA GLY A 4 -1.10 -13.41 -27.03
C GLY A 4 -0.13 -12.24 -26.80
N GLY A 5 -0.30 -11.12 -27.50
CA GLY A 5 0.52 -9.93 -27.27
C GLY A 5 0.20 -9.22 -25.95
N VAL A 6 -1.05 -9.30 -25.45
CA VAL A 6 -1.42 -8.79 -24.12
C VAL A 6 -0.82 -9.64 -23.01
N GLU A 7 -0.83 -10.97 -23.16
CA GLU A 7 -0.20 -11.89 -22.21
C GLU A 7 1.31 -11.71 -22.12
N GLU A 8 1.98 -11.52 -23.26
CA GLU A 8 3.42 -11.30 -23.31
C GLU A 8 3.81 -10.02 -22.57
N GLU A 9 3.08 -8.93 -22.83
CA GLU A 9 3.28 -7.67 -22.12
C GLU A 9 2.94 -7.77 -20.62
N ALA A 10 1.90 -8.50 -20.24
CA ALA A 10 1.56 -8.72 -18.84
C ALA A 10 2.65 -9.54 -18.10
N ARG A 11 3.24 -10.56 -18.75
CA ARG A 11 4.33 -11.36 -18.16
C ARG A 11 5.57 -10.54 -17.81
N ARG A 12 5.81 -9.43 -18.50
CA ARG A 12 6.90 -8.50 -18.24
C ARG A 12 6.63 -7.54 -17.07
N ARG A 13 5.45 -7.57 -16.46
CA ARG A 13 5.05 -6.61 -15.42
C ARG A 13 5.03 -7.23 -14.04
N ARG A 14 5.52 -6.46 -13.07
CA ARG A 14 5.47 -6.75 -11.64
C ARG A 14 4.91 -5.54 -10.92
N THR A 15 3.77 -5.70 -10.26
CA THR A 15 3.16 -4.62 -9.48
C THR A 15 3.19 -5.00 -8.01
N PHE A 16 4.02 -4.32 -7.24
CA PHE A 16 4.23 -4.65 -5.84
C PHE A 16 4.12 -3.42 -4.93
N ALA A 17 3.70 -3.66 -3.70
CA ALA A 17 3.66 -2.66 -2.65
C ALA A 17 4.79 -2.88 -1.64
N ILE A 18 5.26 -1.82 -0.97
CA ILE A 18 6.12 -1.94 0.19
C ILE A 18 5.32 -1.57 1.42
N ILE A 19 5.20 -2.49 2.37
CA ILE A 19 4.53 -2.30 3.65
C ILE A 19 5.54 -2.37 4.79
N SER A 20 5.40 -1.49 5.77
CA SER A 20 6.33 -1.43 6.90
C SER A 20 5.74 -0.63 8.06
N HIS A 21 6.34 -0.76 9.24
CA HIS A 21 6.15 0.23 10.29
C HIS A 21 6.90 1.53 9.99
N PRO A 22 6.56 2.65 10.64
CA PRO A 22 7.31 3.90 10.54
C PRO A 22 8.81 3.69 10.85
N ASP A 23 9.67 4.40 10.15
CA ASP A 23 11.12 4.37 10.31
C ASP A 23 11.83 3.05 9.94
N ALA A 24 11.16 2.04 9.40
CA ALA A 24 11.82 0.83 8.90
C ALA A 24 12.79 1.08 7.74
N GLY A 25 12.71 2.26 7.11
CA GLY A 25 13.57 2.65 5.98
C GLY A 25 12.92 2.53 4.62
N LYS A 26 11.57 2.56 4.58
CA LYS A 26 10.78 2.41 3.35
C LYS A 26 11.18 3.43 2.27
N THR A 27 11.16 4.72 2.57
CA THR A 27 11.54 5.78 1.64
C THR A 27 12.98 5.58 1.10
N THR A 28 13.90 5.14 1.97
CA THR A 28 15.27 4.83 1.57
C THR A 28 15.29 3.65 0.59
N LEU A 29 14.59 2.55 0.90
CA LEU A 29 14.52 1.38 0.01
C LEU A 29 13.90 1.74 -1.33
N THR A 30 12.80 2.51 -1.35
CA THR A 30 12.15 3.00 -2.56
C THR A 30 13.14 3.77 -3.46
N GLU A 31 13.90 4.71 -2.91
CA GLU A 31 14.92 5.46 -3.66
C GLU A 31 16.03 4.53 -4.22
N LYS A 32 16.42 3.50 -3.46
CA LYS A 32 17.43 2.55 -3.91
C LYS A 32 16.93 1.64 -5.03
N LEU A 33 15.70 1.17 -4.96
CA LEU A 33 15.07 0.41 -6.05
C LEU A 33 15.02 1.23 -7.34
N LEU A 34 14.70 2.52 -7.26
CA LEU A 34 14.71 3.44 -8.40
C LEU A 34 16.13 3.70 -8.93
N LEU A 35 17.14 3.70 -8.06
CA LEU A 35 18.54 3.82 -8.47
C LEU A 35 18.97 2.61 -9.29
N TYR A 36 18.72 1.39 -8.80
CA TYR A 36 19.04 0.14 -9.50
C TYR A 36 18.20 -0.07 -10.77
N GLY A 37 16.99 0.45 -10.80
CA GLY A 37 16.16 0.51 -12.01
C GLY A 37 16.54 1.60 -13.00
N GLY A 38 17.63 2.36 -12.75
CA GLY A 38 18.09 3.43 -13.65
C GLY A 38 17.18 4.66 -13.74
N ALA A 39 16.10 4.71 -12.96
CA ALA A 39 15.17 5.84 -12.92
C ALA A 39 15.76 7.06 -12.17
N LEU A 40 16.72 6.82 -11.30
CA LEU A 40 17.54 7.84 -10.63
C LEU A 40 19.02 7.62 -10.96
N ARG A 41 19.77 8.71 -11.14
CA ARG A 41 21.23 8.64 -11.37
C ARG A 41 22.02 8.52 -10.08
N GLU A 42 21.51 9.11 -9.00
CA GLU A 42 22.07 9.04 -7.65
C GLU A 42 20.93 9.13 -6.62
N ALA A 43 20.98 8.33 -5.57
CA ALA A 43 20.02 8.44 -4.48
C ALA A 43 20.23 9.77 -3.72
N GLY A 44 19.12 10.42 -3.34
CA GLY A 44 19.13 11.72 -2.69
C GLY A 44 19.34 12.92 -3.60
N GLN A 45 19.29 12.76 -4.94
CA GLN A 45 19.46 13.85 -5.93
C GLN A 45 18.17 14.63 -6.23
N VAL A 46 17.04 14.29 -5.66
CA VAL A 46 15.83 15.11 -5.83
C VAL A 46 15.99 16.41 -5.04
N SER A 47 16.63 17.37 -5.68
CA SER A 47 16.86 18.70 -5.16
C SER A 47 15.55 19.51 -5.20
N ALA A 48 14.93 19.71 -4.07
CA ALA A 48 14.07 20.88 -3.92
C ALA A 48 14.95 22.13 -3.94
N ARG A 49 14.63 23.11 -4.78
CA ARG A 49 15.20 24.46 -4.69
C ARG A 49 14.87 25.00 -3.30
N GLY A 50 15.82 24.88 -2.35
CA GLY A 50 15.60 25.37 -1.00
C GLY A 50 16.26 24.58 0.13
N GLY A 51 17.30 23.79 -0.13
CA GLY A 51 18.23 23.36 0.94
C GLY A 51 17.83 22.16 1.80
N ARG A 52 16.66 21.53 1.59
CA ARG A 52 16.35 20.19 2.14
C ARG A 52 16.10 19.24 0.99
N LYS A 53 16.80 18.09 1.00
CA LYS A 53 16.60 17.00 0.05
C LYS A 53 15.25 16.36 0.38
N ALA A 54 14.26 16.47 -0.52
CA ALA A 54 12.99 15.75 -0.40
C ALA A 54 13.09 14.43 -1.17
N ALA A 55 12.53 13.37 -0.61
CA ALA A 55 12.39 12.09 -1.29
C ALA A 55 11.42 12.21 -2.50
N VAL A 56 11.58 11.35 -3.50
CA VAL A 56 10.67 11.33 -4.68
C VAL A 56 9.25 11.03 -4.27
N SER A 57 9.07 10.25 -3.20
CA SER A 57 7.78 9.86 -2.64
C SER A 57 7.12 10.95 -1.79
N ASP A 58 7.89 11.82 -1.13
CA ASP A 58 7.39 12.78 -0.13
C ASP A 58 7.33 14.19 -0.73
N TRP A 59 6.26 14.51 -1.42
CA TRP A 59 6.12 15.76 -2.19
C TRP A 59 5.20 16.82 -1.56
N MET A 60 4.34 16.44 -0.59
CA MET A 60 3.49 17.42 0.10
C MET A 60 4.31 18.20 1.13
N GLU A 61 4.05 19.53 1.25
CA GLU A 61 4.71 20.39 2.24
C GLU A 61 4.60 19.85 3.67
N MET A 62 3.47 19.20 3.99
CA MET A 62 3.23 18.60 5.29
C MET A 62 4.09 17.34 5.51
N GLU A 63 4.26 16.50 4.49
CA GLU A 63 5.14 15.32 4.51
C GLU A 63 6.59 15.74 4.76
N GLN A 64 7.06 16.75 4.03
CA GLN A 64 8.41 17.29 4.17
C GLN A 64 8.64 17.97 5.53
N ALA A 65 7.62 18.64 6.07
CA ALA A 65 7.73 19.32 7.36
C ALA A 65 7.78 18.34 8.53
N ARG A 66 7.12 17.19 8.43
CA ARG A 66 7.04 16.18 9.50
C ARG A 66 7.94 14.98 9.28
N GLY A 67 8.45 14.76 8.06
CA GLY A 67 9.27 13.60 7.70
C GLY A 67 8.50 12.29 7.69
N ILE A 68 7.18 12.32 7.41
CA ILE A 68 6.31 11.15 7.31
C ILE A 68 5.57 11.18 5.98
N SER A 69 5.48 10.04 5.29
CA SER A 69 4.66 9.89 4.09
C SER A 69 3.18 9.82 4.49
N VAL A 70 2.38 10.70 3.90
CA VAL A 70 0.92 10.83 4.15
C VAL A 70 0.13 10.15 3.06
N THR A 71 0.64 10.19 1.81
CA THR A 71 -0.03 9.65 0.64
C THR A 71 0.80 8.58 -0.05
N SER A 72 0.14 7.60 -0.63
CA SER A 72 0.80 6.61 -1.49
C SER A 72 1.26 7.23 -2.80
N THR A 73 2.37 6.72 -3.34
CA THR A 73 2.93 7.16 -4.61
C THR A 73 3.11 5.96 -5.54
N VAL A 74 2.88 6.16 -6.83
CA VAL A 74 3.15 5.16 -7.87
C VAL A 74 4.47 5.51 -8.54
N LEU A 75 5.37 4.53 -8.63
CA LEU A 75 6.69 4.68 -9.22
C LEU A 75 6.90 3.54 -10.23
N ARG A 76 7.30 3.88 -11.44
CA ARG A 76 7.53 2.91 -12.51
C ARG A 76 8.99 2.94 -12.95
N PHE A 77 9.60 1.78 -13.11
CA PHE A 77 10.94 1.63 -13.66
C PHE A 77 11.07 0.31 -14.41
N GLU A 78 12.12 0.19 -15.21
CA GLU A 78 12.42 -1.04 -15.95
C GLU A 78 13.78 -1.57 -15.47
N HIS A 79 13.86 -2.88 -15.23
CA HIS A 79 15.08 -3.56 -14.86
C HIS A 79 15.11 -4.94 -15.52
N GLU A 80 16.19 -5.25 -16.25
CA GLU A 80 16.38 -6.52 -16.96
C GLU A 80 15.18 -6.95 -17.81
N GLY A 81 14.56 -6.01 -18.53
CA GLY A 81 13.42 -6.25 -19.41
C GLY A 81 12.07 -6.43 -18.68
N THR A 82 12.05 -6.36 -17.36
CA THR A 82 10.84 -6.37 -16.53
C THR A 82 10.43 -4.95 -16.16
N VAL A 83 9.14 -4.63 -16.31
CA VAL A 83 8.55 -3.38 -15.90
C VAL A 83 8.02 -3.52 -14.49
N PHE A 84 8.58 -2.77 -13.57
CA PHE A 84 8.17 -2.72 -12.18
C PHE A 84 7.26 -1.51 -11.93
N ASN A 85 6.11 -1.78 -11.35
CA ASN A 85 5.20 -0.77 -10.81
C ASN A 85 5.26 -0.86 -9.29
N LEU A 86 6.04 0.01 -8.66
CA LEU A 86 6.17 0.11 -7.22
C LEU A 86 5.08 1.02 -6.68
N LEU A 87 4.28 0.49 -5.79
CA LEU A 87 3.25 1.21 -5.06
C LEU A 87 3.79 1.52 -3.66
N ASP A 88 4.30 2.73 -3.46
CA ASP A 88 4.82 3.17 -2.17
C ASP A 88 3.66 3.54 -1.23
N THR A 89 3.62 2.97 -0.03
CA THR A 89 2.52 3.14 0.93
C THR A 89 2.87 4.14 2.02
N PRO A 90 1.90 4.83 2.65
CA PRO A 90 2.16 5.60 3.86
C PRO A 90 2.69 4.70 4.98
N GLY A 91 3.70 5.20 5.71
CA GLY A 91 4.26 4.46 6.84
C GLY A 91 3.50 4.61 8.15
N HIS A 92 2.57 5.58 8.29
CA HIS A 92 1.89 5.87 9.54
C HIS A 92 0.53 5.17 9.62
N ARG A 93 0.18 4.62 10.82
CA ARG A 93 -1.05 3.85 11.02
C ARG A 93 -2.33 4.64 10.71
N ASP A 94 -2.33 5.95 10.88
CA ASP A 94 -3.49 6.80 10.59
C ASP A 94 -3.86 6.79 9.09
N PHE A 95 -2.93 6.39 8.21
CA PHE A 95 -3.14 6.27 6.77
C PHE A 95 -3.24 4.81 6.30
N SER A 96 -3.55 3.88 7.18
CA SER A 96 -3.70 2.46 6.85
C SER A 96 -4.75 2.20 5.78
N GLU A 97 -5.78 3.04 5.68
CA GLU A 97 -6.80 2.95 4.64
C GLU A 97 -6.20 3.17 3.23
N ASP A 98 -5.28 4.13 3.06
CA ASP A 98 -4.58 4.32 1.78
C ASP A 98 -3.68 3.11 1.46
N THR A 99 -3.04 2.53 2.48
CA THR A 99 -2.27 1.30 2.32
C THR A 99 -3.15 0.12 1.88
N MET A 100 -4.36 -0.03 2.42
CA MET A 100 -5.31 -1.07 2.00
C MET A 100 -5.72 -0.91 0.54
N ARG A 101 -5.94 0.33 0.08
CA ARG A 101 -6.25 0.65 -1.31
C ARG A 101 -5.11 0.30 -2.25
N VAL A 102 -3.89 0.59 -1.84
CA VAL A 102 -2.66 0.25 -2.57
C VAL A 102 -2.48 -1.27 -2.66
N LEU A 103 -2.64 -1.98 -1.56
CA LEU A 103 -2.59 -3.45 -1.54
C LEU A 103 -3.64 -4.07 -2.46
N ALA A 104 -4.82 -3.46 -2.59
CA ALA A 104 -5.83 -3.91 -3.55
C ALA A 104 -5.38 -3.82 -5.01
N ALA A 105 -4.45 -2.92 -5.31
CA ALA A 105 -3.89 -2.74 -6.65
C ALA A 105 -2.60 -3.55 -6.89
N ALA A 106 -1.98 -4.10 -5.85
CA ALA A 106 -0.74 -4.86 -5.94
C ALA A 106 -1.00 -6.34 -6.29
N ASP A 107 0.00 -6.99 -6.88
CA ASP A 107 0.01 -8.44 -7.14
C ASP A 107 0.90 -9.17 -6.14
N CYS A 108 1.78 -8.44 -5.42
CA CYS A 108 2.69 -8.94 -4.39
C CYS A 108 3.03 -7.79 -3.42
N ALA A 109 3.53 -8.09 -2.24
CA ALA A 109 4.03 -7.06 -1.34
C ALA A 109 5.37 -7.44 -0.69
N VAL A 110 6.19 -6.43 -0.41
CA VAL A 110 7.43 -6.55 0.36
C VAL A 110 7.17 -6.02 1.77
N ILE A 111 7.31 -6.88 2.76
CA ILE A 111 7.32 -6.50 4.17
C ILE A 111 8.74 -6.05 4.50
N LEU A 112 8.89 -4.78 4.86
CA LEU A 112 10.17 -4.23 5.29
C LEU A 112 10.25 -4.23 6.81
N LEU A 113 11.15 -5.03 7.37
CA LEU A 113 11.40 -5.12 8.80
C LEU A 113 12.68 -4.37 9.17
N ASP A 114 12.70 -3.78 10.35
CA ASP A 114 13.92 -3.26 10.98
C ASP A 114 14.59 -4.39 11.76
N ALA A 115 15.86 -4.69 11.47
CA ALA A 115 16.61 -5.78 12.11
C ALA A 115 16.61 -5.72 13.64
N ALA A 116 16.52 -4.53 14.23
CA ALA A 116 16.49 -4.35 15.68
C ALA A 116 15.09 -4.46 16.30
N ARG A 117 14.03 -4.26 15.51
CA ARG A 117 12.63 -4.19 16.02
C ARG A 117 11.75 -5.36 15.59
N GLY A 118 12.11 -6.05 14.50
CA GLY A 118 11.31 -7.14 13.94
C GLY A 118 9.90 -6.70 13.53
N VAL A 119 8.93 -7.60 13.72
CA VAL A 119 7.52 -7.37 13.40
C VAL A 119 6.88 -6.48 14.46
N GLN A 120 6.30 -5.36 14.02
CA GLN A 120 5.58 -4.40 14.86
C GLN A 120 4.07 -4.53 14.65
N GLU A 121 3.26 -4.00 15.58
CA GLU A 121 1.80 -4.05 15.54
C GLU A 121 1.22 -3.60 14.19
N GLN A 122 1.74 -2.49 13.64
CA GLN A 122 1.29 -1.99 12.35
C GLN A 122 1.65 -2.94 11.19
N THR A 123 2.85 -3.55 11.22
CA THR A 123 3.25 -4.54 10.22
C THR A 123 2.31 -5.74 10.25
N ARG A 124 1.94 -6.22 11.45
CA ARG A 124 0.98 -7.32 11.63
C ARG A 124 -0.38 -6.97 11.05
N MET A 125 -0.93 -5.78 11.35
CA MET A 125 -2.21 -5.33 10.79
C MET A 125 -2.20 -5.31 9.25
N LEU A 126 -1.14 -4.79 8.64
CA LEU A 126 -1.01 -4.73 7.18
C LEU A 126 -0.78 -6.13 6.56
N PHE A 127 -0.08 -6.99 7.27
CA PHE A 127 0.07 -8.40 6.93
C PHE A 127 -1.30 -9.10 6.90
N ASP A 128 -2.14 -8.93 7.92
CA ASP A 128 -3.48 -9.54 7.99
C ASP A 128 -4.34 -9.12 6.79
N VAL A 129 -4.23 -7.85 6.37
CA VAL A 129 -4.91 -7.35 5.16
C VAL A 129 -4.38 -8.03 3.90
N ALA A 130 -3.05 -8.13 3.73
CA ALA A 130 -2.44 -8.79 2.58
C ALA A 130 -2.80 -10.28 2.53
N ARG A 131 -2.75 -10.97 3.67
CA ARG A 131 -3.14 -12.39 3.82
C ARG A 131 -4.60 -12.63 3.48
N ALA A 132 -5.51 -11.78 3.97
CA ALA A 132 -6.94 -11.88 3.65
C ALA A 132 -7.24 -11.71 2.15
N ARG A 133 -6.31 -11.15 1.38
CA ARG A 133 -6.37 -11.00 -0.07
C ARG A 133 -5.53 -12.01 -0.84
N GLU A 134 -4.92 -12.94 -0.14
CA GLU A 134 -4.03 -13.96 -0.73
C GLU A 134 -2.88 -13.35 -1.56
N ILE A 135 -2.36 -12.18 -1.10
CA ILE A 135 -1.25 -11.50 -1.78
C ILE A 135 0.06 -12.17 -1.34
N PRO A 136 0.88 -12.71 -2.25
CA PRO A 136 2.18 -13.25 -1.93
C PRO A 136 3.09 -12.19 -1.29
N LEU A 137 3.83 -12.59 -0.26
CA LEU A 137 4.62 -11.70 0.57
C LEU A 137 6.10 -12.09 0.55
N LEU A 138 6.98 -11.10 0.41
CA LEU A 138 8.42 -11.21 0.61
C LEU A 138 8.81 -10.40 1.83
N VAL A 139 9.79 -10.86 2.59
CA VAL A 139 10.33 -10.12 3.74
C VAL A 139 11.73 -9.63 3.41
N PHE A 140 11.97 -8.33 3.60
CA PHE A 140 13.28 -7.73 3.55
C PHE A 140 13.65 -7.18 4.93
N VAL A 141 14.63 -7.81 5.59
CA VAL A 141 15.16 -7.40 6.89
C VAL A 141 16.20 -6.31 6.65
N ASN A 142 15.82 -5.08 6.90
CA ASN A 142 16.59 -3.86 6.65
C ASN A 142 17.39 -3.43 7.87
N LYS A 143 18.38 -2.56 7.66
CA LYS A 143 19.25 -1.97 8.67
C LYS A 143 20.14 -2.99 9.37
N TYR A 144 20.47 -4.07 8.69
CA TYR A 144 21.39 -5.09 9.21
C TYR A 144 22.83 -4.56 9.43
N ASP A 145 23.12 -3.35 8.93
CA ASP A 145 24.34 -2.58 9.22
C ASP A 145 24.40 -2.00 10.65
N ARG A 146 23.38 -2.25 11.47
CA ARG A 146 23.24 -1.81 12.87
C ARG A 146 23.01 -3.02 13.79
N PRO A 147 23.30 -2.89 15.10
CA PRO A 147 22.94 -3.93 16.06
C PRO A 147 21.45 -4.27 16.00
N GLY A 148 21.11 -5.56 16.00
CA GLY A 148 19.77 -6.08 15.88
C GLY A 148 19.67 -7.54 16.29
N MET A 149 18.59 -8.21 15.90
CA MET A 149 18.39 -9.64 16.09
C MET A 149 19.33 -10.44 15.18
N GLU A 150 19.83 -11.56 15.68
CA GLU A 150 20.57 -12.53 14.87
C GLU A 150 19.66 -13.13 13.78
N PRO A 151 20.21 -13.58 12.64
CA PRO A 151 19.39 -14.03 11.51
C PRO A 151 18.44 -15.15 11.86
N LEU A 152 18.87 -16.16 12.59
CA LEU A 152 18.00 -17.28 13.02
C LEU A 152 16.90 -16.82 13.98
N GLU A 153 17.22 -15.96 14.95
CA GLU A 153 16.23 -15.33 15.83
C GLU A 153 15.17 -14.54 15.05
N MET A 154 15.59 -13.86 13.98
CA MET A 154 14.67 -13.11 13.11
C MET A 154 13.73 -14.07 12.36
N LEU A 155 14.18 -15.23 11.88
CA LEU A 155 13.31 -16.22 11.25
C LEU A 155 12.26 -16.73 12.23
N ASP A 156 12.67 -17.14 13.44
CA ASP A 156 11.77 -17.60 14.51
C ASP A 156 10.75 -16.50 14.86
N HIS A 157 11.19 -15.24 14.89
CA HIS A 157 10.33 -14.09 15.17
C HIS A 157 9.29 -13.89 14.05
N ILE A 158 9.68 -13.98 12.77
CA ILE A 158 8.76 -13.89 11.63
C ILE A 158 7.71 -15.00 11.71
N GLU A 159 8.12 -16.24 11.95
CA GLU A 159 7.22 -17.38 12.06
C GLU A 159 6.24 -17.23 13.21
N SER A 160 6.73 -16.91 14.41
CA SER A 160 5.89 -16.76 15.62
C SER A 160 4.89 -15.61 15.51
N GLU A 161 5.27 -14.48 14.90
CA GLU A 161 4.46 -13.27 14.84
C GLU A 161 3.48 -13.23 13.67
N LEU A 162 3.85 -13.83 12.53
CA LEU A 162 3.06 -13.79 11.31
C LEU A 162 2.46 -15.16 10.95
N GLY A 163 2.92 -16.26 11.55
CA GLY A 163 2.50 -17.60 11.18
C GLY A 163 2.87 -17.96 9.74
N LEU A 164 3.95 -17.38 9.21
CA LEU A 164 4.53 -17.67 7.90
C LEU A 164 5.75 -18.58 8.07
N VAL A 165 5.90 -19.57 7.20
CA VAL A 165 7.15 -20.34 7.11
C VAL A 165 8.20 -19.48 6.38
N PRO A 166 9.25 -19.00 7.07
CA PRO A 166 10.29 -18.17 6.45
C PRO A 166 11.24 -19.04 5.62
N ALA A 167 11.49 -18.64 4.38
CA ALA A 167 12.45 -19.28 3.49
C ALA A 167 13.60 -18.29 3.19
N PRO A 168 14.73 -18.35 3.89
CA PRO A 168 15.83 -17.44 3.64
C PRO A 168 16.46 -17.71 2.27
N LEU A 169 16.42 -16.71 1.40
CA LEU A 169 17.01 -16.76 0.06
C LEU A 169 18.35 -16.02 -0.02
N VAL A 170 18.50 -14.96 0.76
CA VAL A 170 19.72 -14.18 0.83
C VAL A 170 20.13 -14.03 2.29
N TRP A 171 21.27 -14.63 2.64
CA TRP A 171 21.75 -14.75 4.00
C TRP A 171 22.91 -13.81 4.28
N PRO A 172 22.99 -13.14 5.43
CA PRO A 172 24.07 -12.22 5.73
C PRO A 172 25.34 -12.94 6.19
N ALA A 173 26.50 -12.52 5.73
CA ALA A 173 27.78 -12.88 6.29
C ALA A 173 28.21 -11.84 7.31
N GLY A 174 28.28 -12.23 8.57
CA GLY A 174 28.61 -11.41 9.73
C GLY A 174 27.41 -11.01 10.57
N GLU A 175 27.69 -10.64 11.81
CA GLU A 175 26.72 -10.26 12.83
C GLU A 175 26.01 -8.92 12.48
N PRO A 176 24.82 -8.67 13.05
CA PRO A 176 24.16 -7.36 12.94
C PRO A 176 25.09 -6.22 13.40
N GLY A 177 25.29 -5.24 12.53
CA GLY A 177 26.23 -4.14 12.75
C GLY A 177 27.65 -4.38 12.22
N ARG A 178 28.03 -5.62 11.94
CA ARG A 178 29.34 -6.02 11.38
C ARG A 178 29.23 -6.78 10.07
N PHE A 179 28.23 -6.51 9.33
CA PHE A 179 27.85 -7.14 8.08
C PHE A 179 28.89 -6.90 6.98
N VAL A 180 29.42 -7.95 6.38
CA VAL A 180 30.52 -7.90 5.41
C VAL A 180 30.16 -8.46 4.04
N GLY A 181 29.10 -9.27 3.93
CA GLY A 181 28.72 -9.90 2.69
C GLY A 181 27.35 -10.56 2.71
N LEU A 182 27.01 -11.19 1.61
CA LEU A 182 25.75 -11.91 1.39
C LEU A 182 26.03 -13.25 0.70
N LEU A 183 25.27 -14.27 1.09
CA LEU A 183 25.16 -15.55 0.38
C LEU A 183 23.78 -15.61 -0.29
N ASP A 184 23.73 -15.76 -1.61
CA ASP A 184 22.49 -15.97 -2.37
C ASP A 184 22.31 -17.49 -2.62
N ARG A 185 21.39 -18.11 -1.91
CA ARG A 185 21.10 -19.56 -1.99
C ARG A 185 20.62 -19.98 -3.38
N ARG A 186 19.89 -19.12 -4.08
CA ARG A 186 19.33 -19.44 -5.40
C ARG A 186 20.41 -19.45 -6.47
N ALA A 187 21.27 -18.44 -6.43
CA ALA A 187 22.37 -18.27 -7.37
C ALA A 187 23.58 -19.13 -7.00
N HIS A 188 23.61 -19.70 -5.78
CA HIS A 188 24.79 -20.36 -5.20
C HIS A 188 26.04 -19.49 -5.27
N THR A 189 25.87 -18.18 -4.96
CA THR A 189 26.93 -17.20 -5.01
C THR A 189 27.08 -16.49 -3.66
N ALA A 190 28.28 -16.09 -3.37
CA ALA A 190 28.59 -15.22 -2.24
C ALA A 190 29.22 -13.93 -2.74
N VAL A 191 28.88 -12.81 -2.11
CA VAL A 191 29.45 -11.49 -2.44
C VAL A 191 29.92 -10.78 -1.19
N ALA A 192 31.13 -10.23 -1.26
CA ALA A 192 31.62 -9.26 -0.29
C ALA A 192 31.14 -7.87 -0.69
N LEU A 193 30.76 -7.07 0.30
CA LEU A 193 30.12 -5.78 0.12
C LEU A 193 31.03 -4.66 0.57
N GLU A 194 31.22 -3.65 -0.29
CA GLU A 194 31.93 -2.44 0.05
C GLU A 194 30.99 -1.24 0.12
N ARG A 195 31.17 -0.42 1.16
CA ARG A 195 30.38 0.80 1.32
C ARG A 195 30.81 1.87 0.33
N THR A 196 29.87 2.33 -0.48
CA THR A 196 30.09 3.54 -1.31
C THR A 196 29.87 4.81 -0.48
N PRO A 197 30.49 5.95 -0.85
CA PRO A 197 30.28 7.20 -0.13
C PRO A 197 28.79 7.55 -0.01
N HIS A 198 28.30 7.58 1.23
CA HIS A 198 26.91 7.87 1.59
C HIS A 198 25.85 6.96 0.92
N GLY A 199 26.23 5.81 0.34
CA GLY A 199 25.33 4.94 -0.40
C GLY A 199 24.68 5.64 -1.62
N ALA A 200 25.28 6.68 -2.16
CA ALA A 200 24.70 7.47 -3.26
C ALA A 200 24.71 6.71 -4.61
N GLN A 201 25.57 5.73 -4.74
CA GLN A 201 25.70 4.85 -5.91
C GLN A 201 25.44 3.40 -5.50
N GLU A 202 25.26 2.52 -6.48
CA GLU A 202 25.13 1.08 -6.24
C GLU A 202 26.28 0.54 -5.39
N ALA A 203 26.02 -0.49 -4.57
CA ALA A 203 27.06 -1.14 -3.80
C ALA A 203 28.10 -1.78 -4.73
N LEU A 204 29.36 -1.74 -4.32
CA LEU A 204 30.39 -2.55 -4.96
C LEU A 204 30.29 -3.97 -4.39
N GLU A 205 29.95 -4.91 -5.24
CA GLU A 205 29.84 -6.32 -4.92
C GLU A 205 31.00 -7.06 -5.56
N THR A 206 31.77 -7.76 -4.74
CA THR A 206 32.88 -8.62 -5.22
C THR A 206 32.48 -10.07 -4.95
N GLU A 207 32.46 -10.89 -5.98
CA GLU A 207 32.20 -12.31 -5.85
C GLU A 207 33.25 -12.97 -4.95
N VAL A 208 32.78 -13.85 -4.05
CA VAL A 208 33.60 -14.56 -3.08
C VAL A 208 33.53 -16.05 -3.39
N ASP A 209 34.71 -16.66 -3.54
CA ASP A 209 34.86 -18.10 -3.55
C ASP A 209 34.77 -18.61 -2.10
N LEU A 210 33.72 -19.34 -1.77
CA LEU A 210 33.51 -19.89 -0.42
C LEU A 210 34.55 -20.93 0.00
N ASP A 211 35.23 -21.56 -0.95
CA ASP A 211 36.35 -22.47 -0.66
C ASP A 211 37.64 -21.69 -0.32
N ALA A 212 37.71 -20.41 -0.69
CA ALA A 212 38.88 -19.54 -0.45
C ALA A 212 38.44 -18.09 -0.16
N PRO A 213 37.64 -17.83 0.88
CA PRO A 213 37.15 -16.49 1.18
C PRO A 213 38.31 -15.54 1.57
N PRO A 214 38.13 -14.22 1.40
CA PRO A 214 39.14 -13.24 1.82
C PRO A 214 39.47 -13.42 3.29
N ALA A 215 40.76 -13.54 3.63
CA ALA A 215 41.23 -13.89 4.99
C ALA A 215 40.63 -13.01 6.10
N ALA A 216 40.39 -11.72 5.82
CA ALA A 216 39.79 -10.78 6.79
C ALA A 216 38.28 -11.00 7.02
N GLN A 217 37.61 -11.78 6.18
CA GLN A 217 36.16 -12.01 6.19
C GLN A 217 35.84 -13.52 6.28
N ALA A 218 36.84 -14.40 6.29
CA ALA A 218 36.67 -15.84 6.19
C ALA A 218 35.74 -16.39 7.27
N GLU A 219 35.94 -16.03 8.53
CA GLU A 219 35.10 -16.45 9.65
C GLU A 219 33.63 -16.10 9.44
N ALA A 220 33.32 -14.89 8.93
CA ALA A 220 31.94 -14.47 8.70
C ALA A 220 31.25 -15.26 7.58
N PHE A 221 31.99 -15.61 6.50
CA PHE A 221 31.45 -16.44 5.43
C PHE A 221 31.33 -17.91 5.82
N GLU A 222 32.26 -18.45 6.60
CA GLU A 222 32.21 -19.81 7.13
C GLU A 222 30.99 -19.98 8.05
N VAL A 223 30.79 -19.09 9.02
CA VAL A 223 29.61 -19.13 9.91
C VAL A 223 28.31 -19.04 9.11
N ALA A 224 28.22 -18.13 8.15
CA ALA A 224 27.03 -17.98 7.33
C ALA A 224 26.73 -19.22 6.46
N ALA A 225 27.77 -19.91 5.96
CA ALA A 225 27.62 -21.15 5.20
C ALA A 225 27.13 -22.29 6.11
N ASP A 226 27.71 -22.44 7.31
CA ASP A 226 27.30 -23.43 8.30
C ASP A 226 25.83 -23.24 8.73
N GLU A 227 25.41 -21.99 8.96
CA GLU A 227 24.01 -21.67 9.29
C GLU A 227 23.06 -22.04 8.15
N LEU A 228 23.43 -21.76 6.89
CA LEU A 228 22.63 -22.16 5.73
C LEU A 228 22.55 -23.68 5.56
N GLU A 229 23.62 -24.42 5.84
CA GLU A 229 23.60 -25.88 5.82
C GLU A 229 22.62 -26.44 6.88
N LEU A 230 22.60 -25.84 8.08
CA LEU A 230 21.63 -26.20 9.12
C LEU A 230 20.17 -25.95 8.68
N ILE A 231 19.90 -24.81 8.06
CA ILE A 231 18.57 -24.45 7.53
C ILE A 231 18.15 -25.42 6.42
N GLU A 232 19.05 -25.78 5.51
CA GLU A 232 18.80 -26.76 4.46
C GLU A 232 18.54 -28.14 5.04
N GLY A 233 19.30 -28.53 6.05
CA GLY A 233 19.10 -29.78 6.78
C GLY A 233 17.75 -29.87 7.51
N ALA A 234 17.22 -28.74 7.95
CA ALA A 234 15.88 -28.62 8.55
C ALA A 234 14.75 -28.69 7.51
N GLY A 235 15.06 -28.65 6.21
CA GLY A 235 14.08 -28.75 5.13
C GLY A 235 13.36 -27.43 4.81
N GLU A 236 13.89 -26.30 5.25
CA GLU A 236 13.35 -24.97 5.00
C GLU A 236 13.71 -24.47 3.57
N ALA A 237 13.18 -25.15 2.57
CA ALA A 237 13.22 -24.70 1.19
C ALA A 237 11.98 -23.85 0.86
N LEU A 238 12.13 -22.92 -0.09
CA LEU A 238 10.97 -22.15 -0.58
C LEU A 238 10.01 -23.08 -1.33
N ASP A 239 8.82 -23.23 -0.78
CA ASP A 239 7.68 -23.86 -1.44
C ASP A 239 6.91 -22.79 -2.24
N LEU A 240 6.98 -22.86 -3.56
CA LEU A 240 6.34 -21.87 -4.47
C LEU A 240 4.81 -21.90 -4.39
N ASP A 241 4.21 -23.06 -4.14
CA ASP A 241 2.76 -23.19 -3.97
C ASP A 241 2.33 -22.60 -2.62
N ALA A 242 3.11 -22.84 -1.57
CA ALA A 242 2.90 -22.24 -0.27
C ALA A 242 3.13 -20.71 -0.30
N PHE A 243 4.14 -20.24 -1.06
CA PHE A 243 4.38 -18.81 -1.28
C PHE A 243 3.20 -18.16 -2.03
N GLY A 244 2.76 -18.73 -3.15
CA GLY A 244 1.60 -18.24 -3.90
C GLY A 244 0.32 -18.20 -3.08
N ALA A 245 0.17 -19.12 -2.10
CA ALA A 245 -0.95 -19.17 -1.16
C ALA A 245 -0.76 -18.34 0.12
N GLY A 246 0.33 -17.57 0.23
CA GLY A 246 0.61 -16.71 1.40
C GLY A 246 0.91 -17.48 2.70
N ARG A 247 1.45 -18.71 2.63
CA ARG A 247 1.84 -19.53 3.78
C ARG A 247 3.36 -19.60 4.01
N SER A 248 4.16 -19.40 2.96
CA SER A 248 5.62 -19.30 3.03
C SER A 248 6.06 -17.95 2.53
N THR A 249 7.19 -17.46 3.00
CA THR A 249 7.72 -16.15 2.60
C THR A 249 9.22 -16.20 2.34
N PRO A 250 9.69 -15.76 1.17
CA PRO A 250 11.10 -15.48 0.94
C PRO A 250 11.61 -14.42 1.92
N VAL A 251 12.76 -14.68 2.56
CA VAL A 251 13.41 -13.74 3.48
C VAL A 251 14.77 -13.33 2.92
N LEU A 252 15.02 -12.03 2.91
CA LEU A 252 16.27 -11.42 2.49
C LEU A 252 16.76 -10.46 3.57
N PHE A 253 18.08 -10.44 3.79
CA PHE A 253 18.73 -9.51 4.70
C PHE A 253 19.50 -8.43 3.93
N GLY A 254 19.57 -7.22 4.48
CA GLY A 254 20.30 -6.15 3.84
C GLY A 254 20.31 -4.82 4.58
N SER A 255 20.83 -3.81 3.91
CA SER A 255 20.82 -2.42 4.34
C SER A 255 20.51 -1.49 3.17
N ALA A 256 19.32 -0.95 3.13
CA ALA A 256 18.94 0.03 2.11
C ALA A 256 19.86 1.27 2.14
N MET A 257 20.33 1.70 3.30
CA MET A 257 21.25 2.85 3.43
C MET A 257 22.52 2.65 2.60
N TRP A 258 23.09 1.45 2.61
CA TRP A 258 24.35 1.11 1.95
C TRP A 258 24.16 0.35 0.64
N ASN A 259 22.90 0.18 0.18
CA ASN A 259 22.53 -0.59 -1.02
C ASN A 259 22.78 -2.10 -0.92
N PHE A 260 23.03 -2.63 0.28
CA PHE A 260 23.29 -4.05 0.49
C PHE A 260 22.00 -4.86 0.39
N GLY A 261 21.97 -5.91 -0.43
CA GLY A 261 20.83 -6.77 -0.66
C GLY A 261 19.74 -6.19 -1.59
N VAL A 262 19.89 -4.96 -2.07
CA VAL A 262 18.89 -4.32 -2.95
C VAL A 262 18.85 -4.96 -4.34
N ARG A 263 20.03 -5.29 -4.90
CA ARG A 263 20.16 -6.02 -6.18
C ARG A 263 19.51 -7.40 -6.07
N GLN A 264 19.77 -8.11 -4.98
CA GLN A 264 19.21 -9.42 -4.71
C GLN A 264 17.69 -9.35 -4.52
N LEU A 265 17.17 -8.32 -3.85
CA LEU A 265 15.73 -8.08 -3.76
C LEU A 265 15.09 -7.87 -5.13
N LEU A 266 15.70 -7.09 -6.03
CA LEU A 266 15.20 -6.91 -7.40
C LEU A 266 15.22 -8.22 -8.18
N ALA A 267 16.28 -9.02 -8.06
CA ALA A 267 16.36 -10.33 -8.70
C ALA A 267 15.26 -11.28 -8.19
N VAL A 268 15.02 -11.33 -6.86
CA VAL A 268 13.94 -12.12 -6.27
C VAL A 268 12.57 -11.62 -6.73
N LEU A 269 12.33 -10.31 -6.77
CA LEU A 269 11.08 -9.75 -7.28
C LEU A 269 10.88 -10.07 -8.76
N ASN A 270 11.93 -10.02 -9.57
CA ASN A 270 11.86 -10.37 -10.99
C ASN A 270 11.44 -11.83 -11.20
N GLU A 271 11.98 -12.73 -10.39
CA GLU A 271 11.76 -14.17 -10.50
C GLU A 271 10.44 -14.62 -9.85
N LEU A 272 10.17 -14.20 -8.61
CA LEU A 272 9.10 -14.76 -7.77
C LEU A 272 7.84 -13.91 -7.72
N ALA A 273 7.92 -12.58 -7.91
CA ALA A 273 6.71 -11.78 -7.90
C ALA A 273 5.79 -12.19 -9.06
N PRO A 274 4.50 -12.44 -8.81
CA PRO A 274 3.59 -12.85 -9.87
C PRO A 274 3.42 -11.76 -10.92
N SER A 275 3.28 -12.16 -12.17
CA SER A 275 2.71 -11.28 -13.20
C SER A 275 1.23 -11.02 -12.92
N PRO A 276 0.61 -10.00 -13.54
CA PRO A 276 -0.80 -9.70 -13.35
C PRO A 276 -1.69 -10.92 -13.54
N GLN A 277 -2.58 -11.16 -12.57
CA GLN A 277 -3.48 -12.30 -12.54
C GLN A 277 -4.92 -11.89 -12.87
N PRO A 278 -5.79 -12.84 -13.32
CA PRO A 278 -7.21 -12.59 -13.45
C PRO A 278 -7.82 -12.01 -12.16
N ARG A 279 -8.69 -11.01 -12.29
CA ARG A 279 -9.29 -10.31 -11.14
C ARG A 279 -10.70 -10.79 -10.86
N LEU A 280 -11.02 -10.94 -9.57
CA LEU A 280 -12.32 -11.37 -9.06
C LEU A 280 -13.39 -10.31 -9.28
N LEU A 281 -14.55 -10.73 -9.76
CA LEU A 281 -15.76 -9.93 -9.95
C LEU A 281 -16.74 -10.13 -8.78
N VAL A 282 -17.69 -9.21 -8.61
CA VAL A 282 -18.69 -9.28 -7.50
C VAL A 282 -19.64 -10.48 -7.59
N ASP A 283 -19.74 -11.12 -8.76
CA ASP A 283 -20.51 -12.35 -8.95
C ASP A 283 -19.73 -13.64 -8.63
N GLY A 284 -18.50 -13.52 -8.13
CA GLY A 284 -17.61 -14.65 -7.78
C GLY A 284 -16.84 -15.25 -8.96
N THR A 285 -17.04 -14.75 -10.18
CA THR A 285 -16.24 -15.17 -11.34
C THR A 285 -14.96 -14.34 -11.44
N THR A 286 -13.99 -14.78 -12.27
CA THR A 286 -12.76 -14.03 -12.52
C THR A 286 -12.73 -13.52 -13.96
N ARG A 287 -12.20 -12.29 -14.15
CA ARG A 287 -12.00 -11.71 -15.46
C ARG A 287 -10.57 -12.00 -15.95
N PRO A 288 -10.39 -12.74 -17.07
CA PRO A 288 -9.09 -13.00 -17.67
C PRO A 288 -8.38 -11.72 -18.12
N ILE A 289 -7.04 -11.71 -18.04
CA ILE A 289 -6.22 -10.56 -18.46
C ILE A 289 -6.30 -10.27 -19.97
N THR A 290 -6.70 -11.26 -20.78
CA THR A 290 -6.83 -11.14 -22.24
C THR A 290 -8.16 -10.55 -22.72
N GLU A 291 -9.13 -10.41 -21.81
CA GLU A 291 -10.41 -9.76 -22.09
C GLU A 291 -10.18 -8.28 -22.52
N PRO A 292 -11.14 -7.65 -23.22
CA PRO A 292 -11.05 -6.23 -23.56
C PRO A 292 -10.73 -5.35 -22.36
N PHE A 293 -10.12 -4.18 -22.63
CA PHE A 293 -9.66 -3.26 -21.58
C PHE A 293 -10.65 -3.11 -20.42
N SER A 294 -10.14 -3.31 -19.24
CA SER A 294 -10.77 -2.91 -17.98
C SER A 294 -9.72 -2.53 -16.94
N GLY A 295 -10.12 -1.70 -15.99
CA GLY A 295 -9.29 -1.31 -14.86
C GLY A 295 -10.12 -0.91 -13.65
N GLN A 296 -9.49 -0.88 -12.49
CA GLN A 296 -10.12 -0.50 -11.24
C GLN A 296 -9.48 0.76 -10.68
N VAL A 297 -10.32 1.72 -10.28
CA VAL A 297 -9.89 2.93 -9.58
C VAL A 297 -9.55 2.56 -8.14
N PHE A 298 -8.30 2.68 -7.75
CA PHE A 298 -7.90 2.37 -6.36
C PHE A 298 -7.54 3.61 -5.53
N LYS A 299 -7.29 4.75 -6.19
CA LYS A 299 -6.95 5.99 -5.50
C LYS A 299 -7.47 7.19 -6.28
N LEU A 300 -7.86 8.23 -5.55
CA LEU A 300 -8.20 9.54 -6.08
C LEU A 300 -7.31 10.58 -5.40
N GLN A 301 -6.78 11.51 -6.17
CA GLN A 301 -5.95 12.57 -5.66
C GLN A 301 -6.19 13.86 -6.43
N ALA A 302 -6.47 14.94 -5.72
CA ALA A 302 -6.61 16.27 -6.31
C ALA A 302 -5.39 17.14 -5.99
N ASN A 303 -5.26 18.24 -6.75
CA ASN A 303 -4.30 19.31 -6.49
C ASN A 303 -2.82 18.88 -6.44
N MET A 304 -2.43 17.85 -7.21
CA MET A 304 -1.01 17.46 -7.34
C MET A 304 -0.15 18.57 -7.98
N ASP A 305 -0.74 19.45 -8.77
CA ASP A 305 -0.09 20.65 -9.30
C ASP A 305 -0.92 21.88 -8.89
N ALA A 306 -0.30 22.83 -8.19
CA ALA A 306 -0.96 24.07 -7.75
C ALA A 306 -1.56 24.90 -8.90
N ARG A 307 -1.06 24.68 -10.14
CA ARG A 307 -1.54 25.35 -11.37
C ARG A 307 -2.73 24.64 -12.02
N HIS A 308 -2.93 23.35 -11.73
CA HIS A 308 -3.98 22.52 -12.27
C HIS A 308 -4.82 21.93 -11.13
N ARG A 309 -6.02 22.46 -10.93
CA ARG A 309 -6.97 21.98 -9.89
C ARG A 309 -7.72 20.71 -10.35
N ASP A 310 -7.04 19.84 -11.06
CA ASP A 310 -7.62 18.62 -11.58
C ASP A 310 -7.55 17.49 -10.56
N ARG A 311 -8.59 16.68 -10.55
CA ARG A 311 -8.65 15.43 -9.81
C ARG A 311 -8.11 14.32 -10.70
N LEU A 312 -7.16 13.55 -10.19
CA LEU A 312 -6.58 12.40 -10.86
C LEU A 312 -7.12 11.11 -10.24
N ALA A 313 -7.64 10.23 -11.08
CA ALA A 313 -8.03 8.88 -10.69
C ALA A 313 -6.91 7.91 -11.09
N PHE A 314 -6.34 7.21 -10.11
CA PHE A 314 -5.35 6.16 -10.34
C PHE A 314 -6.06 4.85 -10.64
N VAL A 315 -5.81 4.31 -11.81
CA VAL A 315 -6.45 3.11 -12.32
C VAL A 315 -5.41 2.02 -12.54
N ARG A 316 -5.61 0.90 -11.85
CA ARG A 316 -4.88 -0.35 -12.11
C ARG A 316 -5.52 -1.04 -13.31
N ILE A 317 -4.75 -1.29 -14.37
CA ILE A 317 -5.23 -2.03 -15.54
C ILE A 317 -5.29 -3.51 -15.19
N SER A 318 -6.47 -4.11 -15.36
CA SER A 318 -6.76 -5.50 -15.01
C SER A 318 -6.86 -6.42 -16.21
N SER A 319 -7.34 -5.93 -17.36
CA SER A 319 -7.42 -6.71 -18.59
C SER A 319 -7.24 -5.85 -19.83
N GLY A 320 -6.81 -6.47 -20.92
CA GLY A 320 -6.70 -5.86 -22.24
C GLY A 320 -5.64 -4.78 -22.32
N ARG A 321 -5.62 -4.08 -23.44
CA ARG A 321 -4.71 -2.97 -23.72
C ARG A 321 -5.46 -1.66 -23.60
N PHE A 322 -4.92 -0.73 -22.85
CA PHE A 322 -5.32 0.67 -22.88
C PHE A 322 -4.71 1.35 -24.10
N GLU A 323 -5.49 2.15 -24.80
CA GLU A 323 -5.05 3.05 -25.84
C GLU A 323 -5.60 4.45 -25.59
N LYS A 324 -4.76 5.46 -25.76
CA LYS A 324 -5.16 6.86 -25.59
C LYS A 324 -6.35 7.22 -26.49
N GLY A 325 -7.32 7.91 -25.91
CA GLY A 325 -8.51 8.35 -26.63
C GLY A 325 -9.61 7.31 -26.75
N MET A 326 -9.42 6.10 -26.20
CA MET A 326 -10.49 5.11 -26.20
C MET A 326 -11.67 5.59 -25.35
N LYS A 327 -12.87 5.12 -25.70
CA LYS A 327 -14.08 5.31 -24.90
C LYS A 327 -14.23 4.13 -23.94
N ALA A 328 -14.49 4.42 -22.70
CA ALA A 328 -14.81 3.43 -21.68
C ALA A 328 -16.12 3.80 -20.97
N TYR A 329 -16.61 2.89 -20.15
CA TYR A 329 -17.81 3.06 -19.33
C TYR A 329 -17.46 2.83 -17.86
N ASN A 330 -18.09 3.57 -16.97
CA ASN A 330 -18.07 3.26 -15.55
C ASN A 330 -19.13 2.19 -15.28
N ALA A 331 -18.73 1.00 -14.85
CA ALA A 331 -19.65 -0.13 -14.63
C ALA A 331 -20.73 0.17 -13.57
N ARG A 332 -20.41 1.01 -12.55
CA ARG A 332 -21.38 1.41 -11.51
C ARG A 332 -22.48 2.31 -12.04
N THR A 333 -22.16 3.27 -12.92
CA THR A 333 -23.12 4.29 -13.38
C THR A 333 -23.64 4.08 -14.80
N GLY A 334 -23.01 3.18 -15.58
CA GLY A 334 -23.27 3.00 -17.01
C GLY A 334 -22.84 4.20 -17.89
N LYS A 335 -22.26 5.26 -17.31
CA LYS A 335 -21.91 6.46 -18.05
C LYS A 335 -20.61 6.28 -18.84
N PRO A 336 -20.54 6.84 -20.07
CA PRO A 336 -19.30 6.84 -20.84
C PRO A 336 -18.25 7.79 -20.24
N ILE A 337 -16.99 7.40 -20.36
CA ILE A 337 -15.81 8.16 -19.95
C ILE A 337 -14.87 8.24 -21.14
N ALA A 338 -14.39 9.44 -21.47
CA ALA A 338 -13.37 9.63 -22.48
C ALA A 338 -11.96 9.56 -21.84
N LEU A 339 -11.15 8.62 -22.27
CA LEU A 339 -9.81 8.40 -21.75
C LEU A 339 -8.74 9.15 -22.57
N ASN A 340 -8.99 10.45 -22.82
CA ASN A 340 -8.10 11.31 -23.62
C ASN A 340 -6.86 11.78 -22.87
N HIS A 341 -6.96 11.89 -21.54
CA HIS A 341 -5.95 12.44 -20.66
C HIS A 341 -5.52 11.40 -19.62
N ALA A 342 -4.93 10.33 -20.12
CA ALA A 342 -4.24 9.36 -19.29
C ALA A 342 -2.77 9.75 -19.16
N HIS A 343 -2.28 9.73 -17.95
CA HIS A 343 -0.93 10.14 -17.59
C HIS A 343 -0.17 8.96 -16.99
N ASP A 344 1.10 8.85 -17.34
CA ASP A 344 2.06 8.10 -16.55
C ASP A 344 2.31 8.87 -15.25
N VAL A 345 2.20 8.18 -14.13
CA VAL A 345 2.24 8.83 -12.81
C VAL A 345 3.53 8.43 -12.12
N PHE A 346 4.62 9.09 -12.48
CA PHE A 346 5.89 8.96 -11.78
C PHE A 346 6.06 10.10 -10.77
N GLY A 347 5.70 9.85 -9.52
CA GLY A 347 5.71 10.89 -8.48
C GLY A 347 4.86 12.10 -8.91
N GLN A 348 5.51 13.26 -9.14
CA GLN A 348 4.84 14.50 -9.60
C GLN A 348 4.80 14.66 -11.13
N ARG A 349 5.55 13.85 -11.88
CA ARG A 349 5.59 13.98 -13.35
C ARG A 349 4.34 13.40 -13.96
N ARG A 350 3.85 14.04 -15.01
CA ARG A 350 2.65 13.66 -15.76
C ARG A 350 2.98 13.65 -17.24
N ASP A 351 3.51 12.54 -17.71
CA ASP A 351 3.69 12.32 -19.13
C ASP A 351 2.44 11.63 -19.69
N LEU A 352 2.05 11.93 -20.93
CA LEU A 352 0.89 11.30 -21.55
C LEU A 352 1.22 9.85 -21.89
N VAL A 353 0.33 8.94 -21.52
CA VAL A 353 0.41 7.52 -21.82
C VAL A 353 -0.32 7.24 -23.13
N GLU A 354 0.38 6.69 -24.12
CA GLU A 354 -0.23 6.28 -25.40
C GLU A 354 -0.84 4.88 -25.28
N GLU A 355 -0.18 3.97 -24.56
CA GLU A 355 -0.64 2.60 -24.32
C GLU A 355 -0.22 2.10 -22.94
N ALA A 356 -1.00 1.18 -22.38
CA ALA A 356 -0.68 0.50 -21.14
C ALA A 356 -1.36 -0.88 -21.09
N PHE A 357 -0.86 -1.78 -20.23
CA PHE A 357 -1.23 -3.20 -20.22
C PHE A 357 -1.61 -3.66 -18.82
N PRO A 358 -2.21 -4.86 -18.66
CA PRO A 358 -2.47 -5.43 -17.34
C PRO A 358 -1.21 -5.36 -16.48
N GLY A 359 -1.36 -4.82 -15.28
CA GLY A 359 -0.22 -4.54 -14.41
C GLY A 359 0.14 -3.08 -14.30
N ASP A 360 -0.02 -2.31 -15.34
CA ASP A 360 0.30 -0.88 -15.30
C ASP A 360 -0.73 -0.10 -14.48
N VAL A 361 -0.27 1.02 -13.95
CA VAL A 361 -1.11 2.03 -13.29
C VAL A 361 -1.08 3.30 -14.12
N ILE A 362 -2.27 3.81 -14.46
CA ILE A 362 -2.42 5.08 -15.18
C ILE A 362 -3.23 6.08 -14.34
N GLY A 363 -2.92 7.35 -14.48
CA GLY A 363 -3.68 8.45 -13.90
C GLY A 363 -4.65 9.04 -14.91
N ILE A 364 -5.94 9.03 -14.64
CA ILE A 364 -6.97 9.63 -15.52
C ILE A 364 -7.39 10.98 -14.94
N SER A 365 -7.19 12.07 -15.70
CA SER A 365 -7.67 13.41 -15.33
C SER A 365 -9.02 13.72 -15.98
N GLY A 366 -9.79 14.64 -15.35
CA GLY A 366 -11.07 15.11 -15.88
C GLY A 366 -12.26 14.17 -15.63
N ALA A 367 -12.09 13.05 -14.95
CA ALA A 367 -13.16 12.11 -14.59
C ALA A 367 -13.68 12.36 -13.17
N SER A 368 -14.42 13.48 -12.99
CA SER A 368 -14.90 13.96 -11.68
C SER A 368 -15.89 13.00 -10.99
N ASP A 369 -16.58 12.14 -11.75
CA ASP A 369 -17.61 11.22 -11.25
C ASP A 369 -17.05 9.87 -10.79
N LEU A 370 -15.74 9.63 -10.95
CA LEU A 370 -15.10 8.40 -10.52
C LEU A 370 -14.94 8.36 -9.01
N ARG A 371 -15.10 7.17 -8.44
CA ARG A 371 -14.90 6.85 -7.02
C ARG A 371 -13.89 5.72 -6.88
N VAL A 372 -13.27 5.62 -5.72
CA VAL A 372 -12.45 4.45 -5.36
C VAL A 372 -13.32 3.19 -5.43
N GLY A 373 -12.80 2.12 -6.04
CA GLY A 373 -13.52 0.89 -6.30
C GLY A 373 -14.24 0.83 -7.65
N ASP A 374 -14.43 1.95 -8.36
CA ASP A 374 -15.09 1.94 -9.66
C ASP A 374 -14.32 1.08 -10.67
N THR A 375 -15.08 0.29 -11.42
CA THR A 375 -14.59 -0.48 -12.57
C THR A 375 -14.81 0.33 -13.84
N ILE A 376 -13.74 0.53 -14.62
CA ILE A 376 -13.75 1.18 -15.94
C ILE A 376 -13.52 0.13 -17.00
N CYS A 377 -14.30 0.10 -18.07
CA CYS A 377 -14.20 -0.91 -19.13
C CYS A 377 -14.69 -0.38 -20.47
N VAL A 378 -14.21 -0.97 -21.57
CA VAL A 378 -14.70 -0.64 -22.93
C VAL A 378 -16.02 -1.31 -23.29
N THR A 379 -16.36 -2.40 -22.62
CA THR A 379 -17.62 -3.12 -22.83
C THR A 379 -18.66 -2.59 -21.83
N GLU A 380 -19.78 -2.11 -22.33
CA GLU A 380 -20.90 -1.66 -21.49
C GLU A 380 -21.53 -2.83 -20.75
N GLY A 381 -21.92 -2.60 -19.48
CA GLY A 381 -22.67 -3.58 -18.68
C GLY A 381 -21.85 -4.75 -18.13
N ILE A 382 -20.53 -4.65 -18.04
CA ILE A 382 -19.73 -5.70 -17.38
C ILE A 382 -19.99 -5.73 -15.87
N THR A 383 -19.88 -6.93 -15.29
CA THR A 383 -19.86 -7.11 -13.84
C THR A 383 -18.67 -6.36 -13.22
N PRO A 384 -18.87 -5.54 -12.18
CA PRO A 384 -17.79 -4.82 -11.51
C PRO A 384 -16.79 -5.75 -10.83
N PHE A 385 -15.56 -5.28 -10.67
CA PHE A 385 -14.60 -5.93 -9.77
C PHE A 385 -15.07 -5.82 -8.32
N VAL A 386 -14.63 -6.78 -7.50
CA VAL A 386 -14.82 -6.73 -6.05
C VAL A 386 -14.32 -5.39 -5.51
N GLY A 387 -15.13 -4.78 -4.63
CA GLY A 387 -14.84 -3.48 -4.04
C GLY A 387 -13.52 -3.45 -3.26
N ILE A 388 -12.96 -2.26 -3.11
CA ILE A 388 -11.78 -2.04 -2.28
C ILE A 388 -12.25 -1.81 -0.85
N PRO A 389 -11.78 -2.59 0.13
CA PRO A 389 -12.19 -2.42 1.51
C PRO A 389 -11.70 -1.10 2.09
N THR A 390 -12.48 -0.55 3.01
CA THR A 390 -12.12 0.62 3.81
C THR A 390 -12.22 0.27 5.29
N LEU A 391 -11.62 1.06 6.19
CA LEU A 391 -11.70 0.84 7.63
C LEU A 391 -12.86 1.62 8.23
N ALA A 392 -13.53 1.05 9.22
CA ALA A 392 -14.45 1.79 10.05
C ALA A 392 -13.67 2.84 10.87
N PRO A 393 -14.20 4.06 11.05
CA PRO A 393 -13.51 5.11 11.77
C PRO A 393 -13.40 4.80 13.27
N GLU A 394 -12.26 5.15 13.84
CA GLU A 394 -11.97 5.03 15.27
C GLU A 394 -12.01 6.38 16.00
N ARG A 395 -12.23 7.47 15.24
CA ARG A 395 -12.39 8.83 15.74
C ARG A 395 -13.49 9.52 14.99
N LEU A 396 -14.34 10.25 15.70
CA LEU A 396 -15.52 10.94 15.16
C LEU A 396 -15.56 12.38 15.66
N MET A 397 -15.50 13.34 14.73
CA MET A 397 -15.50 14.77 15.02
C MET A 397 -16.60 15.48 14.22
N SER A 398 -17.27 16.45 14.84
CA SER A 398 -18.20 17.33 14.14
C SER A 398 -17.45 18.48 13.47
N ALA A 399 -17.76 18.78 12.20
CA ALA A 399 -17.08 19.81 11.44
C ALA A 399 -17.95 21.06 11.25
N ARG A 400 -17.39 22.23 11.51
CA ARG A 400 -18.06 23.51 11.28
C ARG A 400 -17.14 24.49 10.54
N ALA A 401 -17.67 25.17 9.52
CA ALA A 401 -16.95 26.27 8.89
C ALA A 401 -16.79 27.42 9.89
N THR A 402 -15.60 28.03 9.93
CA THR A 402 -15.37 29.24 10.75
C THR A 402 -16.07 30.47 10.18
N ASP A 403 -16.38 30.46 8.88
CA ASP A 403 -17.11 31.50 8.15
C ASP A 403 -18.36 30.90 7.50
N ALA A 404 -19.53 31.27 8.00
CA ALA A 404 -20.84 30.79 7.54
C ALA A 404 -21.14 31.14 6.07
N THR A 405 -20.44 32.13 5.49
CA THR A 405 -20.63 32.52 4.08
C THR A 405 -20.01 31.52 3.10
N LYS A 406 -19.09 30.68 3.56
CA LYS A 406 -18.32 29.71 2.75
C LYS A 406 -18.97 28.32 2.63
N ARG A 407 -20.30 28.25 2.75
CA ARG A 407 -21.04 26.97 2.71
C ARG A 407 -20.75 26.11 1.47
N LYS A 408 -20.59 26.75 0.30
CA LYS A 408 -20.32 26.03 -0.96
C LYS A 408 -18.92 25.40 -0.93
N GLN A 409 -17.91 26.16 -0.50
CA GLN A 409 -16.54 25.69 -0.35
C GLN A 409 -16.44 24.59 0.71
N PHE A 410 -17.15 24.75 1.83
CA PHE A 410 -17.22 23.78 2.91
C PHE A 410 -17.75 22.42 2.41
N ARG A 411 -18.92 22.40 1.78
CA ARG A 411 -19.51 21.17 1.25
C ARG A 411 -18.62 20.54 0.17
N LYS A 412 -18.12 21.35 -0.78
CA LYS A 412 -17.24 20.87 -1.84
C LYS A 412 -15.95 20.26 -1.27
N GLY A 413 -15.33 20.95 -0.30
CA GLY A 413 -14.08 20.50 0.31
C GLY A 413 -14.27 19.19 1.06
N LEU A 414 -15.29 19.08 1.91
CA LEU A 414 -15.55 17.84 2.66
C LEU A 414 -15.89 16.67 1.75
N SER A 415 -16.76 16.88 0.75
CA SER A 415 -17.09 15.82 -0.22
C SER A 415 -15.85 15.34 -0.99
N GLN A 416 -14.95 16.26 -1.38
CA GLN A 416 -13.73 15.88 -2.08
C GLN A 416 -12.76 15.13 -1.16
N LEU A 417 -12.61 15.56 0.09
CA LEU A 417 -11.74 14.89 1.07
C LEU A 417 -12.27 13.48 1.45
N ASP A 418 -13.59 13.30 1.47
CA ASP A 418 -14.24 11.99 1.63
C ASP A 418 -13.97 11.09 0.42
N ASP A 419 -14.19 11.59 -0.79
CA ASP A 419 -13.91 10.84 -2.03
C ASP A 419 -12.44 10.40 -2.14
N GLU A 420 -11.50 11.22 -1.66
CA GLU A 420 -10.07 10.90 -1.61
C GLU A 420 -9.70 9.99 -0.42
N GLY A 421 -10.60 9.83 0.55
CA GLY A 421 -10.42 9.02 1.76
C GLY A 421 -9.51 9.64 2.81
N VAL A 422 -9.37 10.95 2.79
CA VAL A 422 -8.67 11.69 3.86
C VAL A 422 -9.48 11.61 5.15
N VAL A 423 -10.80 11.74 5.06
CA VAL A 423 -11.78 11.56 6.13
C VAL A 423 -13.01 10.87 5.56
N GLN A 424 -13.85 10.31 6.40
CA GLN A 424 -15.13 9.72 6.02
C GLN A 424 -16.27 10.65 6.42
N LEU A 425 -17.10 11.04 5.46
CA LEU A 425 -18.27 11.86 5.71
C LEU A 425 -19.44 10.97 6.20
N ILE A 426 -19.92 11.27 7.39
CA ILE A 426 -21.00 10.54 8.04
C ILE A 426 -22.17 11.50 8.28
N GLU A 427 -23.34 11.12 7.81
CA GLU A 427 -24.55 11.91 7.93
C GLU A 427 -25.43 11.38 9.06
N ARG A 428 -26.12 12.28 9.74
CA ARG A 428 -27.18 11.92 10.67
C ARG A 428 -28.51 11.84 9.93
N ASP A 429 -29.34 10.90 10.34
CA ASP A 429 -30.74 10.91 9.91
C ASP A 429 -31.40 12.25 10.29
N ALA A 430 -32.22 12.76 9.40
CA ALA A 430 -32.77 14.12 9.45
C ALA A 430 -33.31 14.49 10.83
N GLY A 431 -32.76 15.51 11.45
CA GLY A 431 -33.47 16.17 12.53
C GLY A 431 -32.72 17.01 13.55
N ALA A 432 -31.44 16.88 13.82
CA ALA A 432 -30.90 17.53 15.00
C ALA A 432 -29.80 18.59 14.79
N ASP A 433 -28.72 18.32 14.13
CA ASP A 433 -27.65 19.33 13.92
C ASP A 433 -27.13 19.23 12.49
N PRO A 434 -27.13 20.35 11.73
CA PRO A 434 -26.66 20.35 10.34
C PRO A 434 -25.15 20.19 10.19
N ALA A 435 -24.40 20.04 11.27
CA ALA A 435 -22.95 19.85 11.20
C ALA A 435 -22.61 18.40 10.85
N PRO A 436 -21.91 18.14 9.72
CA PRO A 436 -21.50 16.81 9.35
C PRO A 436 -20.50 16.24 10.36
N ILE A 437 -20.55 14.91 10.53
CA ILE A 437 -19.57 14.18 11.29
C ILE A 437 -18.49 13.68 10.34
N LEU A 438 -17.25 13.88 10.73
CA LEU A 438 -16.08 13.33 10.04
C LEU A 438 -15.55 12.14 10.83
N GLY A 439 -15.40 11.01 10.16
CA GLY A 439 -14.75 9.83 10.68
C GLY A 439 -13.30 9.76 10.21
N ALA A 440 -12.40 9.27 11.06
CA ALA A 440 -11.01 9.00 10.74
C ALA A 440 -10.51 7.79 11.50
N VAL A 441 -9.48 7.12 10.98
CA VAL A 441 -8.76 6.05 11.67
C VAL A 441 -7.85 6.63 12.77
N GLY A 442 -7.25 7.81 12.51
CA GLY A 442 -6.35 8.46 13.44
C GLY A 442 -6.40 9.99 13.37
N GLU A 443 -5.71 10.64 14.31
CA GLU A 443 -5.77 12.10 14.50
C GLU A 443 -5.10 12.87 13.35
N LEU A 444 -4.03 12.31 12.76
CA LEU A 444 -3.33 12.97 11.66
C LEU A 444 -4.20 13.20 10.43
N GLN A 445 -5.20 12.35 10.17
CA GLN A 445 -6.16 12.55 9.09
C GLN A 445 -6.97 13.83 9.30
N PHE A 446 -7.36 14.15 10.53
CA PHE A 446 -8.04 15.42 10.83
C PHE A 446 -7.13 16.62 10.65
N GLU A 447 -5.85 16.52 10.99
CA GLU A 447 -4.89 17.61 10.75
C GLU A 447 -4.69 17.85 9.25
N VAL A 448 -4.59 16.77 8.45
CA VAL A 448 -4.57 16.86 6.98
C VAL A 448 -5.84 17.54 6.47
N CYS A 449 -7.01 17.13 6.99
CA CYS A 449 -8.29 17.73 6.64
C CYS A 449 -8.32 19.23 6.94
N LEU A 450 -7.92 19.65 8.15
CA LEU A 450 -7.86 21.05 8.56
C LEU A 450 -6.93 21.86 7.65
N HIS A 451 -5.74 21.36 7.40
CA HIS A 451 -4.75 22.01 6.54
C HIS A 451 -5.26 22.19 5.10
N ARG A 452 -5.82 21.14 4.52
CA ARG A 452 -6.34 21.16 3.15
C ARG A 452 -7.58 22.05 3.01
N MET A 453 -8.50 22.02 3.99
CA MET A 453 -9.67 22.90 4.00
C MET A 453 -9.28 24.37 4.05
N ALA A 454 -8.25 24.73 4.81
CA ALA A 454 -7.76 26.10 4.88
C ALA A 454 -7.04 26.54 3.59
N ASN A 455 -6.13 25.72 3.09
CA ASN A 455 -5.20 26.13 2.02
C ASN A 455 -5.75 25.86 0.60
N GLU A 456 -6.42 24.73 0.37
CA GLU A 456 -6.91 24.37 -0.96
C GLU A 456 -8.32 24.92 -1.24
N PHE A 457 -9.21 24.87 -0.24
CA PHE A 457 -10.59 25.31 -0.37
C PHE A 457 -10.83 26.73 0.16
N SER A 458 -9.79 27.37 0.74
CA SER A 458 -9.89 28.69 1.39
C SER A 458 -11.04 28.75 2.39
N CYS A 459 -11.34 27.65 3.06
CA CYS A 459 -12.43 27.49 4.01
C CYS A 459 -11.94 26.84 5.31
N PRO A 460 -11.29 27.60 6.20
CA PRO A 460 -10.91 27.09 7.50
C PRO A 460 -12.11 26.52 8.23
N ILE A 461 -11.92 25.36 8.83
CA ILE A 461 -12.95 24.66 9.63
C ILE A 461 -12.48 24.47 11.08
N ARG A 462 -13.43 24.21 11.96
CA ARG A 462 -13.20 23.81 13.33
C ARG A 462 -13.79 22.42 13.53
N LEU A 463 -13.05 21.55 14.20
CA LEU A 463 -13.50 20.23 14.60
C LEU A 463 -13.87 20.27 16.10
N GLU A 464 -15.02 19.71 16.43
CA GLU A 464 -15.53 19.61 17.78
C GLU A 464 -15.75 18.13 18.12
N PRO A 465 -15.36 17.64 19.31
CA PRO A 465 -15.62 16.27 19.69
C PRO A 465 -17.10 15.92 19.61
N THR A 466 -17.40 14.71 19.16
CA THR A 466 -18.75 14.14 19.26
C THR A 466 -18.85 13.31 20.53
N GLN A 467 -20.06 12.87 20.88
CA GLN A 467 -20.24 11.90 21.96
C GLN A 467 -19.80 10.47 21.54
N TRP A 468 -19.56 10.24 20.27
CA TRP A 468 -19.22 8.94 19.71
C TRP A 468 -17.71 8.75 19.64
N ALA A 469 -17.23 7.62 20.17
CA ALA A 469 -15.79 7.32 20.22
C ALA A 469 -15.36 6.28 19.19
N VAL A 470 -16.26 5.38 18.77
CA VAL A 470 -15.92 4.27 17.87
C VAL A 470 -17.12 3.93 16.99
N ALA A 471 -16.84 3.49 15.77
CA ALA A 471 -17.86 3.04 14.81
C ALA A 471 -17.54 1.65 14.26
N ARG A 472 -18.59 0.89 13.90
CA ARG A 472 -18.50 -0.41 13.21
C ARG A 472 -19.59 -0.48 12.15
N ARG A 473 -19.30 -1.12 11.03
CA ARG A 473 -20.35 -1.43 10.04
C ARG A 473 -21.31 -2.44 10.64
N ILE A 474 -22.59 -2.26 10.34
CA ILE A 474 -23.65 -3.22 10.65
C ILE A 474 -24.54 -3.44 9.44
N ASP A 475 -25.32 -4.50 9.47
CA ASP A 475 -26.42 -4.68 8.53
C ASP A 475 -27.60 -3.77 8.95
N GLU A 476 -28.28 -3.17 7.97
CA GLU A 476 -29.40 -2.24 8.23
C GLU A 476 -30.53 -2.94 9.02
N ALA A 477 -30.68 -4.26 8.85
CA ALA A 477 -31.65 -5.06 9.60
C ALA A 477 -31.44 -5.01 11.12
N ASP A 478 -30.19 -4.81 11.55
CA ASP A 478 -29.82 -4.78 12.98
C ASP A 478 -29.83 -3.36 13.57
N ALA A 479 -30.04 -2.34 12.74
CA ALA A 479 -29.99 -0.93 13.14
C ALA A 479 -30.88 -0.61 14.34
N GLU A 480 -32.10 -1.15 14.37
CA GLU A 480 -33.06 -0.91 15.45
C GLU A 480 -32.60 -1.46 16.81
N LEU A 481 -31.87 -2.58 16.82
CA LEU A 481 -31.31 -3.15 18.06
C LEU A 481 -30.23 -2.23 18.64
N VAL A 482 -29.38 -1.66 17.78
CA VAL A 482 -28.36 -0.69 18.18
C VAL A 482 -28.99 0.61 18.69
N ARG A 483 -30.00 1.16 17.98
CA ARG A 483 -30.68 2.41 18.39
C ARG A 483 -31.41 2.31 19.75
N ARG A 484 -31.76 1.10 20.19
CA ARG A 484 -32.36 0.88 21.52
C ARG A 484 -31.36 0.98 22.66
N GLN A 485 -30.08 0.99 22.39
CA GLN A 485 -29.02 1.12 23.41
C GLN A 485 -28.80 2.59 23.77
N LEU A 486 -28.68 2.89 25.05
CA LEU A 486 -28.51 4.27 25.55
C LEU A 486 -27.17 4.90 25.11
N ASN A 487 -26.15 4.09 24.84
CA ASN A 487 -24.78 4.52 24.54
C ASN A 487 -24.37 4.19 23.11
N ALA A 488 -25.33 3.98 22.23
CA ALA A 488 -25.14 3.68 20.82
C ALA A 488 -26.18 4.38 19.93
N ASP A 489 -25.87 4.50 18.66
CA ASP A 489 -26.78 5.01 17.62
C ASP A 489 -26.35 4.42 16.27
N VAL A 490 -27.14 4.65 15.23
CA VAL A 490 -26.80 4.28 13.86
C VAL A 490 -26.75 5.54 13.01
N LEU A 491 -25.63 5.74 12.38
CA LEU A 491 -25.36 6.82 11.45
C LEU A 491 -25.09 6.21 10.06
N HIS A 492 -25.20 7.00 9.01
CA HIS A 492 -24.99 6.53 7.65
C HIS A 492 -23.84 7.28 6.97
N ARG A 493 -23.04 6.57 6.22
CA ARG A 493 -22.07 7.19 5.29
C ARG A 493 -22.82 7.73 4.07
N ALA A 494 -22.14 8.60 3.31
CA ALA A 494 -22.67 9.16 2.06
C ALA A 494 -23.03 8.09 1.00
N ASP A 495 -22.47 6.88 1.09
CA ASP A 495 -22.78 5.73 0.24
C ASP A 495 -23.97 4.87 0.74
N GLY A 496 -24.57 5.24 1.87
CA GLY A 496 -25.68 4.53 2.50
C GLY A 496 -25.26 3.42 3.47
N THR A 497 -23.96 3.20 3.69
CA THR A 497 -23.48 2.18 4.64
C THR A 497 -23.87 2.53 6.06
N ALA A 498 -24.60 1.62 6.75
CA ALA A 498 -24.98 1.78 8.14
C ALA A 498 -23.80 1.53 9.08
N MET A 499 -23.62 2.46 10.02
CA MET A 499 -22.55 2.48 10.99
C MET A 499 -23.11 2.54 12.41
N ALA A 500 -22.96 1.47 13.17
CA ALA A 500 -23.19 1.49 14.62
C ALA A 500 -22.09 2.32 15.28
N VAL A 501 -22.47 3.37 16.00
CA VAL A 501 -21.56 4.24 16.74
C VAL A 501 -21.79 4.09 18.24
N PHE A 502 -20.69 4.06 19.01
CA PHE A 502 -20.73 3.86 20.47
C PHE A 502 -19.97 4.98 21.18
N THR A 503 -20.41 5.31 22.38
CA THR A 503 -19.77 6.35 23.21
C THR A 503 -18.41 5.92 23.77
N SER A 504 -18.08 4.62 23.79
CA SER A 504 -16.77 4.09 24.15
C SER A 504 -16.57 2.66 23.60
N ALA A 505 -15.33 2.19 23.55
CA ALA A 505 -14.99 0.81 23.22
C ALA A 505 -15.65 -0.20 24.18
N PHE A 506 -15.77 0.14 25.46
CA PHE A 506 -16.46 -0.69 26.47
C PHE A 506 -17.91 -1.01 26.06
N TRP A 507 -18.65 -0.03 25.56
CA TRP A 507 -20.04 -0.26 25.14
C TRP A 507 -20.15 -1.06 23.83
N LEU A 508 -19.18 -0.91 22.94
CA LEU A 508 -19.05 -1.76 21.76
C LEU A 508 -18.82 -3.23 22.16
N GLU A 509 -17.83 -3.50 23.01
CA GLU A 509 -17.48 -4.84 23.47
C GLU A 509 -18.65 -5.49 24.23
N ARG A 510 -19.30 -4.72 25.10
CA ARG A 510 -20.49 -5.19 25.82
C ARG A 510 -21.63 -5.55 24.87
N PHE A 511 -21.92 -4.69 23.89
CA PHE A 511 -22.97 -4.96 22.89
C PHE A 511 -22.64 -6.21 22.05
N ALA A 512 -21.37 -6.36 21.62
CA ALA A 512 -20.92 -7.54 20.90
C ALA A 512 -21.07 -8.85 21.74
N ALA A 513 -20.79 -8.77 23.05
CA ALA A 513 -20.96 -9.91 23.95
C ALA A 513 -22.45 -10.26 24.20
N GLU A 514 -23.33 -9.25 24.29
CA GLU A 514 -24.78 -9.44 24.48
C GLU A 514 -25.48 -9.89 23.18
N HIS A 515 -24.90 -9.59 22.00
CA HIS A 515 -25.48 -9.88 20.68
C HIS A 515 -24.44 -10.55 19.74
N PRO A 516 -23.99 -11.77 20.03
CA PRO A 516 -22.94 -12.45 19.24
C PRO A 516 -23.35 -12.75 17.79
N ASP A 517 -24.65 -12.76 17.51
CA ASP A 517 -25.18 -12.98 16.15
C ASP A 517 -25.13 -11.72 15.28
N ILE A 518 -24.93 -10.54 15.87
CA ILE A 518 -24.82 -9.27 15.15
C ILE A 518 -23.38 -9.06 14.70
N ARG A 519 -23.22 -8.85 13.42
CA ARG A 519 -21.94 -8.60 12.81
C ARG A 519 -21.54 -7.14 12.95
N LEU A 520 -20.40 -6.89 13.62
CA LEU A 520 -19.83 -5.57 13.86
C LEU A 520 -18.47 -5.47 13.14
N ASP A 521 -18.51 -5.13 11.87
CA ASP A 521 -17.30 -5.16 11.03
C ASP A 521 -16.42 -3.92 11.22
N ARG A 522 -15.13 -4.14 11.41
CA ARG A 522 -14.09 -3.10 11.38
C ARG A 522 -13.71 -2.74 9.95
N VAL A 523 -13.84 -3.68 9.04
CA VAL A 523 -13.53 -3.51 7.61
C VAL A 523 -14.84 -3.35 6.84
N LEU A 524 -14.93 -2.28 6.05
CA LEU A 524 -16.07 -1.97 5.20
C LEU A 524 -15.82 -2.50 3.79
N GLY A 525 -16.71 -3.36 3.26
CA GLY A 525 -16.60 -3.94 1.92
C GLY A 525 -17.18 -5.34 1.87
N ASP A 526 -17.82 -5.70 0.76
CA ASP A 526 -18.70 -6.88 0.70
C ASP A 526 -18.00 -8.25 0.69
N THR A 527 -16.66 -8.34 0.62
CA THR A 527 -16.02 -9.63 0.29
C THR A 527 -14.91 -10.11 1.21
N LEU A 528 -14.46 -9.33 2.20
CA LEU A 528 -13.41 -9.76 3.13
C LEU A 528 -13.89 -9.96 4.57
N ALA A 529 -15.17 -9.97 4.77
CA ALA A 529 -15.80 -10.00 6.08
C ALA A 529 -15.70 -11.36 6.81
N THR A 530 -15.02 -12.36 6.27
CA THR A 530 -15.03 -13.72 6.84
C THR A 530 -13.80 -14.10 7.66
N THR A 531 -12.74 -13.27 7.72
CA THR A 531 -11.47 -13.76 8.30
C THR A 531 -10.75 -12.82 9.27
N VAL A 532 -11.21 -11.59 9.47
CA VAL A 532 -10.62 -10.71 10.50
C VAL A 532 -11.56 -10.66 11.71
N THR A 533 -11.63 -11.76 12.43
CA THR A 533 -12.25 -11.81 13.76
C THR A 533 -11.21 -11.43 14.81
N ALA A 534 -11.56 -10.40 15.61
CA ALA A 534 -11.08 -9.95 16.93
C ALA A 534 -9.57 -9.74 17.10
#